data_58847641dcb52c54f31b88d89dc9bfc8
#
_entry.id   58847641dcb52c54f31b88d89dc9bfc8
#
_cell.length_a   1.000
_cell.length_b   1.000
_cell.length_c   1.000
_cell.angle_alpha   90.00
_cell.angle_beta   90.00
_cell.angle_gamma   90.00
#
_symmetry.space_group_name_H-M   'P 1'
#
loop_
_entity.id
_entity.type
_entity.pdbx_description
1 polymer ?
#
loop_
_entity_poly.entity_id
_entity_poly.type
_entity_poly.pdbx_seq_one_letter_code
_entity_poly.pdbx_strand_id
1 'polypeptide(L)'
;MSRYGYEKDFALDVARKLRPLLQAKGLRVIMTREGDYFVPLEVRAKIANAARNSIFVSIHFNATNDDPNATGFEIFSFTPRGAPSTSDSAVASSSVNMQPGSEVDAQSMALSTCIYHSLLGHIPEYDRGIKRARFAVLRLTKVPAVLIEGGFLTERGECKLISNKDWRGKLAAAIGVGIENYQALGVKKQPPMLVADYRKQTKSVPIEPVIQEGQLKEADASLINLVGKSAFVSPQQTSTPSQRISLESDVIVP
;
A
#
# COMPACT_ATOMS: atom_id res chain seq x y z
N MET A 1 9.97 -12.90 -18.58
CA MET A 1 9.08 -12.78 -19.76
C MET A 1 7.91 -13.71 -19.54
N SER A 2 6.70 -13.17 -19.51
CA SER A 2 5.50 -14.00 -19.41
C SER A 2 5.02 -14.45 -20.79
N ARG A 3 4.07 -15.40 -20.83
CA ARG A 3 3.46 -15.89 -22.08
C ARG A 3 2.71 -14.80 -22.87
N TYR A 4 2.29 -13.72 -22.18
CA TYR A 4 1.42 -12.69 -22.75
C TYR A 4 2.08 -11.31 -22.86
N GLY A 5 3.34 -11.17 -22.42
CA GLY A 5 4.06 -9.90 -22.49
C GLY A 5 5.13 -9.75 -21.41
N TYR A 6 5.64 -8.54 -21.26
CA TYR A 6 6.68 -8.22 -20.29
C TYR A 6 6.10 -7.42 -19.13
N GLU A 7 6.60 -7.67 -17.90
CA GLU A 7 6.24 -6.92 -16.71
C GLU A 7 6.36 -5.40 -16.94
N LYS A 8 7.45 -4.97 -17.54
CA LYS A 8 7.72 -3.55 -17.82
C LYS A 8 6.60 -2.84 -18.57
N ASP A 9 5.92 -3.55 -19.50
CA ASP A 9 4.85 -2.99 -20.31
C ASP A 9 3.55 -2.91 -19.52
N PHE A 10 3.26 -3.95 -18.73
CA PHE A 10 2.08 -3.99 -17.87
C PHE A 10 2.16 -2.96 -16.75
N ALA A 11 3.30 -2.85 -16.08
CA ALA A 11 3.53 -1.86 -15.04
C ALA A 11 3.40 -0.42 -15.59
N LEU A 12 3.99 -0.14 -16.76
CA LEU A 12 3.86 1.16 -17.41
C LEU A 12 2.41 1.47 -17.81
N ASP A 13 1.65 0.48 -18.28
CA ASP A 13 0.24 0.67 -18.65
C ASP A 13 -0.61 0.99 -17.41
N VAL A 14 -0.39 0.31 -16.27
CA VAL A 14 -1.06 0.64 -15.00
C VAL A 14 -0.72 2.06 -14.56
N ALA A 15 0.54 2.44 -14.59
CA ALA A 15 0.98 3.78 -14.19
C ALA A 15 0.38 4.88 -15.10
N ARG A 16 0.31 4.63 -16.43
CA ARG A 16 -0.32 5.55 -17.39
C ARG A 16 -1.83 5.70 -17.15
N LYS A 17 -2.52 4.62 -16.72
CA LYS A 17 -3.93 4.67 -16.38
C LYS A 17 -4.19 5.37 -15.04
N LEU A 18 -3.28 5.19 -14.07
CA LEU A 18 -3.34 5.82 -12.76
C LEU A 18 -3.16 7.34 -12.85
N ARG A 19 -2.25 7.82 -13.70
CA ARG A 19 -1.92 9.26 -13.84
C ARG A 19 -3.16 10.15 -13.99
N PRO A 20 -4.04 9.97 -15.00
CA PRO A 20 -5.20 10.86 -15.18
C PRO A 20 -6.20 10.77 -14.03
N LEU A 21 -6.32 9.63 -13.35
CA LEU A 21 -7.19 9.48 -12.20
C LEU A 21 -6.72 10.36 -11.03
N LEU A 22 -5.42 10.37 -10.76
CA LEU A 22 -4.84 11.20 -9.70
C LEU A 22 -4.83 12.69 -10.08
N GLN A 23 -4.55 13.03 -11.34
CA GLN A 23 -4.61 14.40 -11.84
C GLN A 23 -6.01 14.99 -11.74
N ALA A 24 -7.05 14.20 -12.00
CA ALA A 24 -8.45 14.62 -11.81
C ALA A 24 -8.78 14.93 -10.34
N LYS A 25 -7.98 14.45 -9.38
CA LYS A 25 -8.07 14.75 -7.94
C LYS A 25 -7.17 15.89 -7.49
N GLY A 26 -6.53 16.59 -8.43
CA GLY A 26 -5.66 17.73 -8.16
C GLY A 26 -4.24 17.35 -7.74
N LEU A 27 -3.83 16.08 -7.91
CA LEU A 27 -2.49 15.63 -7.60
C LEU A 27 -1.57 15.82 -8.82
N ARG A 28 -0.36 16.28 -8.60
CA ARG A 28 0.68 16.30 -9.61
C ARG A 28 1.35 14.93 -9.69
N VAL A 29 1.36 14.32 -10.86
CA VAL A 29 1.96 12.99 -11.08
C VAL A 29 3.23 13.12 -11.88
N ILE A 30 4.32 12.59 -11.35
CA ILE A 30 5.64 12.51 -11.98
C ILE A 30 5.92 11.05 -12.31
N MET A 31 6.04 10.73 -13.59
CA MET A 31 6.45 9.41 -14.05
C MET A 31 7.97 9.31 -14.04
N THR A 32 8.54 8.22 -13.50
CA THR A 32 10.00 8.01 -13.58
C THR A 32 10.44 7.57 -14.97
N ARG A 33 9.53 7.02 -15.78
CA ARG A 33 9.69 6.75 -17.21
C ARG A 33 8.36 6.92 -17.93
N GLU A 34 8.43 7.33 -19.17
CA GLU A 34 7.24 7.47 -20.03
C GLU A 34 7.25 6.52 -21.23
N GLY A 35 8.31 5.77 -21.40
CA GLY A 35 8.51 4.85 -22.52
C GLY A 35 9.24 3.58 -22.10
N ASP A 36 9.59 2.80 -23.12
CA ASP A 36 10.37 1.56 -22.97
C ASP A 36 11.87 1.88 -22.96
N TYR A 37 12.34 2.43 -21.85
CA TYR A 37 13.75 2.64 -21.57
C TYR A 37 14.04 2.35 -20.10
N PHE A 38 15.27 1.93 -19.82
CA PHE A 38 15.71 1.62 -18.48
C PHE A 38 16.03 2.90 -17.71
N VAL A 39 15.49 2.98 -16.49
CA VAL A 39 15.86 4.01 -15.51
C VAL A 39 16.43 3.31 -14.28
N PRO A 40 17.70 3.59 -13.91
CA PRO A 40 18.33 3.01 -12.73
C PRO A 40 17.52 3.28 -11.45
N LEU A 41 17.51 2.35 -10.49
CA LEU A 41 16.73 2.46 -9.25
C LEU A 41 17.10 3.69 -8.44
N GLU A 42 18.39 4.06 -8.42
CA GLU A 42 18.91 5.26 -7.77
C GLU A 42 18.35 6.54 -8.41
N VAL A 43 18.16 6.54 -9.73
CA VAL A 43 17.58 7.70 -10.44
C VAL A 43 16.10 7.83 -10.11
N ARG A 44 15.35 6.73 -10.03
CA ARG A 44 13.94 6.74 -9.61
C ARG A 44 13.80 7.32 -8.20
N ALA A 45 14.63 6.85 -7.26
CA ALA A 45 14.66 7.39 -5.90
C ALA A 45 15.08 8.87 -5.86
N LYS A 46 16.03 9.31 -6.69
CA LYS A 46 16.41 10.74 -6.79
C LYS A 46 15.25 11.60 -7.28
N ILE A 47 14.49 11.16 -8.26
CA ILE A 47 13.28 11.85 -8.75
C ILE A 47 12.29 12.02 -7.60
N ALA A 48 12.01 10.92 -6.85
CA ALA A 48 11.11 10.96 -5.70
C ALA A 48 11.59 11.93 -4.61
N ASN A 49 12.89 11.87 -4.27
CA ASN A 49 13.47 12.67 -3.20
C ASN A 49 13.59 14.17 -3.55
N ALA A 50 13.57 14.50 -4.85
CA ALA A 50 13.59 15.90 -5.30
C ALA A 50 12.22 16.58 -5.22
N ALA A 51 11.14 15.81 -5.18
CA ALA A 51 9.78 16.32 -5.09
C ALA A 51 9.39 16.59 -3.62
N ARG A 52 8.84 17.76 -3.35
CA ARG A 52 8.38 18.13 -2.00
C ARG A 52 6.97 17.61 -1.77
N ASN A 53 6.68 17.20 -0.52
CA ASN A 53 5.35 16.69 -0.13
C ASN A 53 4.84 15.57 -1.05
N SER A 54 5.73 14.67 -1.41
CA SER A 54 5.45 13.60 -2.37
C SER A 54 5.33 12.24 -1.71
N ILE A 55 4.74 11.31 -2.44
CA ILE A 55 4.80 9.87 -2.17
C ILE A 55 5.42 9.17 -3.38
N PHE A 56 6.04 8.02 -3.13
CA PHE A 56 6.58 7.16 -4.18
C PHE A 56 5.79 5.84 -4.24
N VAL A 57 5.25 5.52 -5.41
CA VAL A 57 4.50 4.29 -5.65
C VAL A 57 5.17 3.50 -6.75
N SER A 58 5.79 2.38 -6.43
CA SER A 58 6.40 1.45 -7.38
C SER A 58 5.40 0.35 -7.75
N ILE A 59 5.14 0.17 -9.04
CA ILE A 59 4.15 -0.78 -9.54
C ILE A 59 4.87 -1.89 -10.27
N HIS A 60 4.63 -3.12 -9.85
CA HIS A 60 5.27 -4.35 -10.32
C HIS A 60 4.27 -5.49 -10.48
N PHE A 61 4.73 -6.55 -11.11
CA PHE A 61 4.08 -7.85 -11.19
C PHE A 61 5.11 -8.93 -10.90
N ASN A 62 4.84 -9.70 -9.89
CA ASN A 62 5.73 -10.70 -9.33
C ASN A 62 5.99 -11.86 -10.30
N ALA A 63 7.08 -12.56 -10.07
CA ALA A 63 7.42 -13.80 -10.74
C ALA A 63 8.24 -14.69 -9.81
N THR A 64 7.95 -15.99 -9.81
CA THR A 64 8.74 -16.98 -9.07
C THR A 64 8.90 -18.24 -9.88
N ASN A 65 10.06 -18.88 -9.76
CA ASN A 65 10.32 -20.19 -10.35
C ASN A 65 10.13 -21.32 -9.32
N ASP A 66 10.08 -20.98 -8.04
CA ASP A 66 10.04 -21.94 -6.93
C ASP A 66 8.64 -22.49 -6.69
N ASP A 67 7.61 -21.67 -6.99
CA ASP A 67 6.20 -22.05 -6.86
C ASP A 67 5.39 -21.54 -8.06
N PRO A 68 5.13 -22.40 -9.06
CA PRO A 68 4.36 -22.02 -10.25
C PRO A 68 2.89 -21.70 -9.97
N ASN A 69 2.39 -22.02 -8.76
CA ASN A 69 1.02 -21.74 -8.33
C ASN A 69 0.95 -20.51 -7.40
N ALA A 70 2.06 -19.82 -7.18
CA ALA A 70 2.05 -18.58 -6.41
C ALA A 70 1.14 -17.56 -7.08
N THR A 71 0.18 -17.03 -6.31
CA THR A 71 -0.90 -16.16 -6.79
C THR A 71 -1.19 -15.06 -5.79
N GLY A 72 -1.78 -13.96 -6.24
CA GLY A 72 -2.27 -12.88 -5.41
C GLY A 72 -1.40 -11.62 -5.43
N PHE A 73 -1.97 -10.53 -4.90
CA PHE A 73 -1.27 -9.28 -4.76
C PHE A 73 -0.58 -9.16 -3.39
N GLU A 74 0.51 -8.43 -3.35
CA GLU A 74 1.23 -8.10 -2.11
C GLU A 74 1.79 -6.67 -2.16
N ILE A 75 1.95 -6.07 -1.00
CA ILE A 75 2.46 -4.71 -0.87
C ILE A 75 3.70 -4.73 0.02
N PHE A 76 4.73 -4.00 -0.40
CA PHE A 76 5.97 -3.88 0.34
C PHE A 76 6.22 -2.46 0.80
N SER A 77 6.55 -2.31 2.08
CA SER A 77 7.19 -1.12 2.64
C SER A 77 8.63 -1.42 3.02
N PHE A 78 9.46 -0.38 3.17
CA PHE A 78 10.83 -0.55 3.62
C PHE A 78 10.88 -1.16 5.03
N THR A 79 11.79 -2.09 5.24
CA THR A 79 11.98 -2.79 6.51
C THR A 79 12.44 -1.82 7.61
N PRO A 80 11.82 -1.82 8.80
CA PRO A 80 12.25 -1.01 9.93
C PRO A 80 13.68 -1.32 10.37
N ARG A 81 14.28 -0.39 11.11
CA ARG A 81 15.59 -0.61 11.71
C ARG A 81 15.56 -1.84 12.61
N GLY A 82 16.54 -2.71 12.45
CA GLY A 82 16.71 -3.90 13.27
C GLY A 82 15.71 -5.04 13.02
N ALA A 83 14.84 -4.92 11.99
CA ALA A 83 13.92 -5.99 11.61
C ALA A 83 14.44 -6.76 10.38
N PRO A 84 14.13 -8.06 10.25
CA PRO A 84 14.45 -8.84 9.06
C PRO A 84 13.56 -8.40 7.87
N SER A 85 14.06 -8.58 6.66
CA SER A 85 13.26 -8.43 5.44
C SER A 85 12.47 -9.71 5.19
N THR A 86 11.21 -9.59 4.80
CA THR A 86 10.38 -10.77 4.44
C THR A 86 10.79 -11.39 3.11
N SER A 87 11.60 -10.69 2.31
CA SER A 87 12.18 -11.21 1.06
C SER A 87 13.51 -11.94 1.26
N ASP A 88 14.13 -11.81 2.44
CA ASP A 88 15.44 -12.38 2.73
C ASP A 88 15.29 -13.66 3.55
N SER A 89 15.23 -14.79 2.87
CA SER A 89 15.09 -16.10 3.52
C SER A 89 16.29 -16.55 4.36
N ALA A 90 17.39 -15.78 4.41
CA ALA A 90 18.66 -16.23 5.00
C ALA A 90 19.52 -15.15 5.68
N VAL A 91 18.97 -14.03 6.13
CA VAL A 91 19.82 -13.06 6.86
C VAL A 91 20.02 -13.53 8.29
N ALA A 92 21.25 -13.92 8.62
CA ALA A 92 21.65 -14.24 9.99
C ALA A 92 21.30 -13.07 10.93
N SER A 93 20.66 -13.37 12.05
CA SER A 93 20.08 -12.39 13.00
C SER A 93 21.07 -11.34 13.52
N SER A 94 22.37 -11.61 13.48
CA SER A 94 23.42 -10.71 13.95
C SER A 94 23.65 -9.48 13.06
N SER A 95 23.34 -9.54 11.77
CA SER A 95 23.51 -8.40 10.85
C SER A 95 22.26 -7.49 10.79
N VAL A 96 21.12 -7.94 11.26
CA VAL A 96 19.83 -7.24 11.18
C VAL A 96 19.82 -5.99 12.05
N ASN A 97 20.42 -6.03 13.23
CA ASN A 97 20.43 -4.91 14.17
C ASN A 97 21.19 -3.67 13.68
N MET A 98 22.07 -3.84 12.70
CA MET A 98 22.87 -2.74 12.11
C MET A 98 22.21 -2.09 10.89
N GLN A 99 21.13 -2.68 10.38
CA GLN A 99 20.47 -2.18 9.17
C GLN A 99 19.63 -0.94 9.45
N PRO A 100 19.78 0.14 8.64
CA PRO A 100 18.99 1.36 8.83
C PRO A 100 17.51 1.12 8.52
N GLY A 101 16.64 1.87 9.18
CA GLY A 101 15.23 2.01 8.83
C GLY A 101 14.97 3.30 8.06
N SER A 102 13.70 3.64 7.85
CA SER A 102 13.25 4.89 7.26
C SER A 102 12.70 5.85 8.32
N GLU A 103 13.01 7.13 8.20
CA GLU A 103 12.42 8.20 9.03
C GLU A 103 10.92 8.40 8.73
N VAL A 104 10.49 8.00 7.54
CA VAL A 104 9.09 8.08 7.08
C VAL A 104 8.37 6.73 7.12
N ASP A 105 8.81 5.81 7.99
CA ASP A 105 8.23 4.46 8.07
C ASP A 105 6.73 4.48 8.41
N ALA A 106 6.32 5.30 9.37
CA ALA A 106 4.92 5.41 9.77
C ALA A 106 4.03 5.89 8.60
N GLN A 107 4.51 6.87 7.83
CA GLN A 107 3.80 7.38 6.66
C GLN A 107 3.78 6.35 5.52
N SER A 108 4.87 5.62 5.31
CA SER A 108 4.92 4.52 4.33
C SER A 108 3.94 3.40 4.69
N MET A 109 3.83 3.05 5.97
CA MET A 109 2.85 2.07 6.43
C MET A 109 1.41 2.56 6.28
N ALA A 110 1.14 3.82 6.59
CA ALA A 110 -0.19 4.41 6.38
C ALA A 110 -0.57 4.38 4.90
N LEU A 111 0.36 4.75 3.99
CA LEU A 111 0.17 4.65 2.55
C LEU A 111 -0.09 3.21 2.10
N SER A 112 0.73 2.27 2.56
CA SER A 112 0.57 0.84 2.26
C SER A 112 -0.79 0.31 2.74
N THR A 113 -1.21 0.67 3.95
CA THR A 113 -2.48 0.25 4.53
C THR A 113 -3.67 0.80 3.72
N CYS A 114 -3.64 2.06 3.33
CA CYS A 114 -4.70 2.66 2.52
C CYS A 114 -4.83 2.00 1.14
N ILE A 115 -3.70 1.74 0.47
CA ILE A 115 -3.70 1.05 -0.82
C ILE A 115 -4.13 -0.41 -0.65
N TYR A 116 -3.64 -1.10 0.36
CA TYR A 116 -4.00 -2.48 0.66
C TYR A 116 -5.50 -2.66 0.86
N HIS A 117 -6.13 -1.86 1.71
CA HIS A 117 -7.59 -1.93 1.92
C HIS A 117 -8.38 -1.61 0.64
N SER A 118 -7.87 -0.70 -0.17
CA SER A 118 -8.50 -0.43 -1.46
C SER A 118 -8.39 -1.62 -2.42
N LEU A 119 -7.23 -2.27 -2.50
CA LEU A 119 -7.05 -3.47 -3.32
C LEU A 119 -7.97 -4.60 -2.87
N LEU A 120 -8.03 -4.89 -1.57
CA LEU A 120 -8.96 -5.88 -1.00
C LEU A 120 -10.42 -5.66 -1.41
N GLY A 121 -10.85 -4.40 -1.49
CA GLY A 121 -12.23 -4.06 -1.84
C GLY A 121 -12.54 -4.10 -3.34
N HIS A 122 -11.53 -4.06 -4.21
CA HIS A 122 -11.74 -3.85 -5.65
C HIS A 122 -11.12 -4.94 -6.55
N ILE A 123 -10.13 -5.66 -6.05
CA ILE A 123 -9.39 -6.67 -6.82
C ILE A 123 -9.70 -8.04 -6.23
N PRO A 124 -10.39 -8.93 -6.97
CA PRO A 124 -10.78 -10.25 -6.48
C PRO A 124 -9.65 -11.27 -6.62
N GLU A 125 -8.45 -10.89 -6.16
CA GLU A 125 -7.25 -11.72 -6.17
C GLU A 125 -6.92 -12.21 -4.76
N TYR A 126 -6.07 -13.24 -4.67
CA TYR A 126 -5.61 -13.75 -3.39
C TYR A 126 -4.82 -12.67 -2.63
N ASP A 127 -5.12 -12.52 -1.35
CA ASP A 127 -4.46 -11.57 -0.46
C ASP A 127 -3.19 -12.19 0.14
N ARG A 128 -2.04 -11.56 -0.14
CA ARG A 128 -0.74 -11.94 0.43
C ARG A 128 -0.25 -10.95 1.50
N GLY A 129 -1.02 -9.91 1.76
CA GLY A 129 -0.80 -8.96 2.84
C GLY A 129 0.24 -7.88 2.55
N ILE A 130 0.51 -7.10 3.62
CA ILE A 130 1.58 -6.09 3.63
C ILE A 130 2.84 -6.73 4.20
N LYS A 131 3.94 -6.55 3.49
CA LYS A 131 5.26 -7.12 3.80
C LYS A 131 6.31 -6.03 3.98
N ARG A 132 7.46 -6.42 4.50
CA ARG A 132 8.61 -5.55 4.70
C ARG A 132 9.80 -6.07 3.89
N ALA A 133 10.39 -5.23 3.04
CA ALA A 133 11.53 -5.61 2.24
C ALA A 133 12.57 -4.50 2.10
N ARG A 134 13.83 -4.86 1.88
CA ARG A 134 14.95 -3.93 1.68
C ARG A 134 15.20 -3.66 0.19
N PHE A 135 14.16 -3.65 -0.62
CA PHE A 135 14.30 -3.32 -2.03
C PHE A 135 15.00 -1.97 -2.22
N ALA A 136 15.93 -1.92 -3.17
CA ALA A 136 16.79 -0.76 -3.35
C ALA A 136 15.98 0.53 -3.55
N VAL A 137 14.91 0.48 -4.33
CA VAL A 137 14.05 1.63 -4.60
C VAL A 137 13.37 2.16 -3.33
N LEU A 138 12.95 1.28 -2.41
CA LEU A 138 12.36 1.67 -1.13
C LEU A 138 13.43 2.20 -0.16
N ARG A 139 14.58 1.55 -0.11
CA ARG A 139 15.70 1.91 0.78
C ARG A 139 16.31 3.27 0.45
N LEU A 140 16.37 3.65 -0.83
CA LEU A 140 16.96 4.89 -1.31
C LEU A 140 15.97 6.07 -1.29
N THR A 141 14.69 5.79 -1.14
CA THR A 141 13.63 6.81 -1.12
C THR A 141 13.47 7.37 0.29
N LYS A 142 13.41 8.71 0.40
CA LYS A 142 13.27 9.47 1.66
C LYS A 142 11.87 10.04 1.87
N VAL A 143 10.97 9.82 0.93
CA VAL A 143 9.54 10.17 1.04
C VAL A 143 8.73 8.90 1.34
N PRO A 144 7.47 9.00 1.81
CA PRO A 144 6.64 7.82 2.00
C PRO A 144 6.58 6.97 0.72
N ALA A 145 6.91 5.69 0.83
CA ALA A 145 7.14 4.82 -0.31
C ALA A 145 6.47 3.45 -0.15
N VAL A 146 5.95 2.93 -1.26
CA VAL A 146 5.33 1.62 -1.37
C VAL A 146 5.73 0.96 -2.68
N LEU A 147 5.88 -0.38 -2.66
CA LEU A 147 5.98 -1.20 -3.85
C LEU A 147 4.80 -2.17 -3.87
N ILE A 148 4.10 -2.22 -4.99
CA ILE A 148 2.91 -3.02 -5.20
C ILE A 148 3.25 -4.12 -6.21
N GLU A 149 3.06 -5.36 -5.81
CA GLU A 149 3.06 -6.53 -6.69
C GLU A 149 1.61 -6.87 -6.99
N GLY A 150 1.13 -6.55 -8.17
CA GLY A 150 -0.27 -6.67 -8.55
C GLY A 150 -0.70 -8.07 -8.98
N GLY A 151 0.11 -9.10 -8.72
CA GLY A 151 -0.13 -10.50 -9.08
C GLY A 151 1.11 -11.15 -9.70
N PHE A 152 1.03 -12.45 -10.01
CA PHE A 152 2.15 -13.25 -10.49
C PHE A 152 2.08 -13.52 -12.00
N LEU A 153 3.11 -13.13 -12.72
CA LEU A 153 3.26 -13.41 -14.16
C LEU A 153 3.61 -14.87 -14.47
N THR A 154 4.03 -15.62 -13.46
CA THR A 154 4.34 -17.05 -13.57
C THR A 154 3.12 -17.93 -13.43
N GLU A 155 2.07 -17.49 -12.72
CA GLU A 155 0.81 -18.20 -12.64
C GLU A 155 -0.02 -17.91 -13.90
N ARG A 156 -0.60 -18.96 -14.50
CA ARG A 156 -1.25 -18.89 -15.82
C ARG A 156 -2.52 -18.06 -15.83
N GLY A 157 -3.34 -18.18 -14.78
CA GLY A 157 -4.61 -17.46 -14.64
C GLY A 157 -4.38 -15.98 -14.41
N GLU A 158 -3.52 -15.63 -13.45
CA GLU A 158 -3.17 -14.23 -13.16
C GLU A 158 -2.44 -13.57 -14.34
N CYS A 159 -1.52 -14.27 -14.97
CA CYS A 159 -0.86 -13.75 -16.18
C CYS A 159 -1.86 -13.37 -17.27
N LYS A 160 -2.93 -14.17 -17.44
CA LYS A 160 -4.02 -13.84 -18.37
C LYS A 160 -4.81 -12.63 -17.91
N LEU A 161 -5.09 -12.49 -16.61
CA LEU A 161 -5.75 -11.31 -16.03
C LEU A 161 -4.88 -10.07 -16.20
N ILE A 162 -3.61 -10.13 -15.82
CA ILE A 162 -2.65 -9.03 -15.96
C ILE A 162 -2.52 -8.58 -17.43
N SER A 163 -2.63 -9.49 -18.39
CA SER A 163 -2.62 -9.18 -19.82
C SER A 163 -3.88 -8.42 -20.29
N ASN A 164 -4.96 -8.44 -19.52
CA ASN A 164 -6.21 -7.75 -19.83
C ASN A 164 -6.09 -6.26 -19.47
N LYS A 165 -6.35 -5.37 -20.44
CA LYS A 165 -6.28 -3.91 -20.25
C LYS A 165 -7.31 -3.37 -19.27
N ASP A 166 -8.49 -3.98 -19.21
CA ASP A 166 -9.59 -3.53 -18.33
C ASP A 166 -9.28 -3.90 -16.89
N TRP A 167 -8.69 -5.09 -16.68
CA TRP A 167 -8.23 -5.50 -15.36
C TRP A 167 -7.12 -4.57 -14.83
N ARG A 168 -6.14 -4.21 -15.68
CA ARG A 168 -5.13 -3.21 -15.30
C ARG A 168 -5.74 -1.82 -15.03
N GLY A 169 -6.83 -1.49 -15.71
CA GLY A 169 -7.63 -0.29 -15.40
C GLY A 169 -8.24 -0.34 -14.01
N LYS A 170 -8.80 -1.48 -13.60
CA LYS A 170 -9.34 -1.70 -12.25
C LYS A 170 -8.24 -1.63 -11.20
N LEU A 171 -7.08 -2.24 -11.45
CA LEU A 171 -5.92 -2.16 -10.56
C LEU A 171 -5.47 -0.69 -10.38
N ALA A 172 -5.34 0.06 -11.46
CA ALA A 172 -4.99 1.48 -11.40
C ALA A 172 -6.01 2.30 -10.61
N ALA A 173 -7.30 2.06 -10.81
CA ALA A 173 -8.37 2.74 -10.06
C ALA A 173 -8.31 2.40 -8.57
N ALA A 174 -8.11 1.14 -8.22
CA ALA A 174 -7.98 0.71 -6.82
C ALA A 174 -6.75 1.36 -6.14
N ILE A 175 -5.60 1.42 -6.82
CA ILE A 175 -4.42 2.14 -6.31
C ILE A 175 -4.75 3.63 -6.12
N GLY A 176 -5.45 4.25 -7.06
CA GLY A 176 -5.88 5.65 -6.99
C GLY A 176 -6.74 5.94 -5.77
N VAL A 177 -7.76 5.11 -5.50
CA VAL A 177 -8.61 5.23 -4.30
C VAL A 177 -7.78 5.08 -3.02
N GLY A 178 -6.83 4.16 -2.97
CA GLY A 178 -5.93 4.01 -1.83
C GLY A 178 -5.08 5.25 -1.57
N ILE A 179 -4.57 5.90 -2.61
CA ILE A 179 -3.80 7.15 -2.51
C ILE A 179 -4.70 8.31 -2.04
N GLU A 180 -5.93 8.42 -2.52
CA GLU A 180 -6.91 9.41 -2.05
C GLU A 180 -7.21 9.23 -0.55
N ASN A 181 -7.41 7.99 -0.11
CA ASN A 181 -7.62 7.67 1.30
C ASN A 181 -6.42 8.09 2.17
N TYR A 182 -5.19 7.84 1.69
CA TYR A 182 -3.98 8.29 2.37
C TYR A 182 -3.90 9.83 2.45
N GLN A 183 -4.20 10.52 1.37
CA GLN A 183 -4.25 12.00 1.35
C GLN A 183 -5.26 12.54 2.37
N ALA A 184 -6.43 11.91 2.47
CA ALA A 184 -7.46 12.28 3.43
C ALA A 184 -7.02 12.11 4.90
N LEU A 185 -6.14 11.14 5.20
CA LEU A 185 -5.54 11.01 6.54
C LEU A 185 -4.62 12.19 6.87
N GLY A 186 -3.83 12.68 5.91
CA GLY A 186 -2.93 13.82 6.07
C GLY A 186 -3.65 15.15 6.34
N VAL A 187 -4.88 15.29 5.85
CA VAL A 187 -5.72 16.49 6.10
C VAL A 187 -6.23 16.53 7.54
N LYS A 188 -6.40 15.38 8.18
CA LYS A 188 -6.71 15.29 9.60
C LYS A 188 -5.41 15.39 10.39
N LYS A 189 -4.91 16.61 10.62
CA LYS A 189 -3.72 16.91 11.43
C LYS A 189 -3.91 16.52 12.91
N GLN A 190 -4.09 15.25 13.20
CA GLN A 190 -3.86 14.75 14.54
C GLN A 190 -2.44 14.19 14.57
N PRO A 191 -1.57 14.69 15.45
CA PRO A 191 -0.27 14.06 15.65
C PRO A 191 -0.50 12.60 16.04
N PRO A 192 0.39 11.67 15.61
CA PRO A 192 0.27 10.27 16.02
C PRO A 192 0.22 10.21 17.53
N MET A 193 -0.86 9.67 18.08
CA MET A 193 -1.04 9.54 19.51
C MET A 193 -0.05 8.50 20.02
N LEU A 194 0.80 8.86 20.95
CA LEU A 194 1.69 7.92 21.61
C LEU A 194 0.84 6.88 22.36
N VAL A 195 1.27 5.63 22.35
CA VAL A 195 0.59 4.54 23.10
C VAL A 195 0.39 4.91 24.58
N ALA A 196 1.32 5.67 25.16
CA ALA A 196 1.20 6.20 26.52
C ALA A 196 0.02 7.15 26.68
N ASP A 197 -0.26 8.00 25.71
CA ASP A 197 -1.36 8.96 25.74
C ASP A 197 -2.71 8.28 25.44
N TYR A 198 -2.71 7.32 24.53
CA TYR A 198 -3.87 6.44 24.31
C TYR A 198 -4.26 5.69 25.61
N ARG A 199 -3.29 5.12 26.32
CA ARG A 199 -3.53 4.44 27.60
C ARG A 199 -4.05 5.37 28.70
N LYS A 200 -3.68 6.66 28.68
CA LYS A 200 -4.23 7.65 29.62
C LYS A 200 -5.70 7.94 29.31
N GLN A 201 -6.06 8.06 28.04
CA GLN A 201 -7.44 8.33 27.61
C GLN A 201 -8.36 7.12 27.84
N THR A 202 -7.86 5.90 27.70
CA THR A 202 -8.65 4.67 27.86
C THR A 202 -8.73 4.16 29.31
N LYS A 203 -7.99 4.73 30.25
CA LYS A 203 -8.06 4.34 31.67
C LYS A 203 -9.43 4.58 32.32
N SER A 204 -10.31 5.32 31.72
CA SER A 204 -11.66 5.60 32.21
C SER A 204 -12.75 4.66 31.69
N VAL A 205 -12.43 3.75 30.77
CA VAL A 205 -13.37 2.75 30.29
C VAL A 205 -13.04 1.42 30.99
N PRO A 206 -13.89 0.91 31.87
CA PRO A 206 -13.71 -0.43 32.44
C PRO A 206 -13.77 -1.42 31.25
N ILE A 207 -12.69 -2.15 31.01
CA ILE A 207 -12.74 -3.30 30.11
C ILE A 207 -13.41 -4.41 30.92
N GLU A 208 -14.72 -4.54 30.80
CA GLU A 208 -15.37 -5.76 31.26
C GLU A 208 -14.83 -6.94 30.43
N PRO A 209 -14.46 -8.04 31.06
CA PRO A 209 -14.02 -9.22 30.33
C PRO A 209 -15.20 -9.72 29.46
N VAL A 210 -15.04 -9.61 28.15
CA VAL A 210 -16.09 -9.89 27.16
C VAL A 210 -16.44 -11.38 27.09
N ILE A 211 -15.70 -12.28 27.75
CA ILE A 211 -15.98 -13.72 27.71
C ILE A 211 -15.70 -14.32 29.10
N GLN A 212 -16.72 -14.81 29.76
CA GLN A 212 -16.56 -15.81 30.82
C GLN A 212 -16.36 -17.19 30.18
N GLU A 213 -15.36 -17.94 30.65
CA GLU A 213 -15.13 -19.33 30.24
C GLU A 213 -16.40 -20.15 30.44
N GLY A 214 -17.03 -20.58 29.38
CA GLY A 214 -18.30 -21.34 29.40
C GLY A 214 -19.30 -20.90 28.33
N GLN A 215 -19.19 -19.69 27.78
CA GLN A 215 -20.12 -19.15 26.76
C GLN A 215 -19.64 -19.34 25.31
N LEU A 216 -18.52 -20.02 25.08
CA LEU A 216 -17.94 -20.21 23.73
C LEU A 216 -18.79 -21.08 22.78
N LYS A 217 -19.77 -21.83 23.29
CA LYS A 217 -20.61 -22.70 22.44
C LYS A 217 -21.81 -22.01 21.79
N GLU A 218 -22.24 -20.86 22.30
CA GLU A 218 -23.36 -20.09 21.72
C GLU A 218 -22.92 -18.85 20.93
N ALA A 219 -21.64 -18.44 21.04
CA ALA A 219 -21.11 -17.23 20.41
C ALA A 219 -20.81 -17.40 18.91
N ASP A 220 -20.61 -18.62 18.41
CA ASP A 220 -20.20 -18.85 17.01
C ASP A 220 -21.26 -18.44 15.98
N ALA A 221 -22.54 -18.49 16.33
CA ALA A 221 -23.62 -18.09 15.41
C ALA A 221 -23.88 -16.57 15.39
N SER A 222 -23.54 -15.85 16.48
CA SER A 222 -23.74 -14.41 16.57
C SER A 222 -22.55 -13.60 16.02
N LEU A 223 -21.33 -14.11 16.06
CA LEU A 223 -20.14 -13.48 15.47
C LEU A 223 -20.18 -13.43 13.95
N ILE A 224 -20.74 -14.45 13.31
CA ILE A 224 -20.93 -14.49 11.85
C ILE A 224 -21.94 -13.42 11.40
N ASN A 225 -22.91 -13.04 12.22
CA ASN A 225 -23.86 -11.98 11.93
C ASN A 225 -23.34 -10.56 12.21
N LEU A 226 -22.33 -10.39 13.05
CA LEU A 226 -21.73 -9.07 13.34
C LEU A 226 -20.73 -8.61 12.26
N VAL A 227 -20.01 -9.54 11.65
CA VAL A 227 -19.06 -9.23 10.57
C VAL A 227 -19.79 -8.82 9.27
N GLY A 228 -21.05 -9.28 9.09
CA GLY A 228 -21.88 -8.95 7.92
C GLY A 228 -22.62 -7.62 7.97
N LYS A 229 -22.58 -6.88 9.08
CA LYS A 229 -23.38 -5.66 9.29
C LYS A 229 -22.58 -4.42 9.73
N SER A 230 -21.28 -4.38 9.52
CA SER A 230 -20.53 -3.13 9.63
C SER A 230 -20.80 -2.25 8.40
N ALA A 231 -22.00 -1.70 8.36
CA ALA A 231 -22.35 -0.67 7.42
C ALA A 231 -21.55 0.60 7.76
N PHE A 232 -20.79 1.09 6.82
CA PHE A 232 -20.23 2.44 6.83
C PHE A 232 -21.34 3.46 7.07
N VAL A 233 -21.36 4.08 8.25
CA VAL A 233 -22.18 5.27 8.50
C VAL A 233 -21.42 6.45 7.89
N SER A 234 -21.93 6.98 6.79
CA SER A 234 -21.50 8.26 6.22
C SER A 234 -21.73 9.38 7.24
N PRO A 235 -20.74 10.20 7.55
CA PRO A 235 -20.98 11.43 8.32
C PRO A 235 -21.76 12.42 7.45
N GLN A 236 -22.91 12.89 7.94
CA GLN A 236 -23.65 13.99 7.34
C GLN A 236 -22.79 15.25 7.30
N GLN A 237 -22.79 15.91 6.14
CA GLN A 237 -22.14 17.18 5.87
C GLN A 237 -22.76 18.30 6.72
N THR A 238 -21.97 18.92 7.58
CA THR A 238 -22.22 20.29 8.00
C THR A 238 -21.18 21.18 7.33
N SER A 239 -21.63 22.03 6.43
CA SER A 239 -20.84 22.98 5.67
C SER A 239 -20.40 24.16 6.52
N THR A 240 -19.11 24.33 6.70
CA THR A 240 -18.49 25.62 7.01
C THR A 240 -17.34 25.84 6.04
N PRO A 241 -17.16 27.02 5.43
CA PRO A 241 -16.14 27.21 4.42
C PRO A 241 -14.79 27.39 5.11
N SER A 242 -13.94 26.40 5.06
CA SER A 242 -12.56 26.53 5.45
C SER A 242 -11.67 26.76 4.23
N GLN A 243 -10.82 27.76 4.35
CA GLN A 243 -9.83 28.19 3.39
C GLN A 243 -9.07 26.99 2.78
N ARG A 244 -9.08 26.92 1.45
CA ARG A 244 -8.26 25.99 0.68
C ARG A 244 -6.78 26.32 0.89
N ILE A 245 -6.10 25.56 1.72
CA ILE A 245 -4.65 25.45 1.64
C ILE A 245 -4.40 24.44 0.52
N SER A 246 -3.92 24.90 -0.62
CA SER A 246 -3.49 24.06 -1.73
C SER A 246 -2.22 23.31 -1.29
N LEU A 247 -2.37 22.11 -0.80
CA LEU A 247 -1.27 21.17 -0.65
C LEU A 247 -1.07 20.52 -2.02
N GLU A 248 -0.16 21.08 -2.82
CA GLU A 248 0.36 20.39 -4.00
C GLU A 248 1.11 19.15 -3.52
N SER A 249 0.48 18.01 -3.61
CA SER A 249 1.11 16.71 -3.30
C SER A 249 1.50 16.03 -4.61
N ASP A 250 2.77 15.64 -4.71
CA ASP A 250 3.30 14.93 -5.86
C ASP A 250 3.18 13.42 -5.67
N VAL A 251 2.73 12.72 -6.69
CA VAL A 251 2.73 11.26 -6.77
C VAL A 251 3.72 10.83 -7.84
N ILE A 252 4.70 10.03 -7.45
CA ILE A 252 5.76 9.56 -8.34
C ILE A 252 5.52 8.08 -8.60
N VAL A 253 5.37 7.73 -9.87
CA VAL A 253 5.16 6.35 -10.34
C VAL A 253 6.26 5.93 -11.30
N PRO A 254 6.67 4.66 -11.29
CA PRO A 254 7.73 4.12 -12.14
C PRO A 254 7.37 4.06 -13.61
#